data_77b324014bf08c87d4e5642c9b49e0d2
#
_entry.id   77b324014bf08c87d4e5642c9b49e0d2
#
_cell.length_a   1.000
_cell.length_b   1.000
_cell.length_c   1.000
_cell.angle_alpha   90.00
_cell.angle_beta   90.00
_cell.angle_gamma   90.00
#
_symmetry.space_group_name_H-M   'P 1'
#
loop_
_entity.id
_entity.type
_entity.pdbx_description
1 polymer ?
#
loop_
_entity_poly.entity_id
_entity_poly.type
_entity_poly.pdbx_seq_one_letter_code
_entity_poly.pdbx_strand_id
1 'polypeptide(L)'
;MNFNEILYGVAYYDEYMPYDRIETDFKMIRDAGMNVIRIAESTWSTWEPKEGVFDFTHLHRMLDCAAKYELKVIVGTPTYAVPSWLAKKYPDILAVTHNGKELYGHRQNMDITNPDYLHHAQIIIEKLMEQVKDYDCVIGFQLDNETKPYDTCSKYAQAKFVEYLKNEFPDIDEFNREFGLDYWSNRVDDWDAFPDIRGTINMSLDAEYKKFQRKLVTDFFAWQADIVKKYKRDDQFITHNFDFEWHDYSYGMQPEVNQYEAAKCMDIAGCDIYHPSQSSLSGREITACGNIARGIKGNNYLVLETEAAGNHPWLPYPGQLRLQAISHIANGACMVEYWHWHSNHNDIESYWKGVLSHDLRPNRLYKECSVIGKKKKKYG
;
A
#
# COMPACT_ATOMS: atom_id res chain seq x y z
N MET A 1 0.87 17.35 9.75
CA MET A 1 -0.55 17.65 9.44
C MET A 1 -1.38 17.34 10.67
N ASN A 2 -2.33 18.19 11.03
CA ASN A 2 -3.23 17.95 12.17
C ASN A 2 -4.64 17.85 11.64
N PHE A 3 -5.33 16.76 11.96
CA PHE A 3 -6.75 16.60 11.66
C PHE A 3 -7.59 17.19 12.80
N ASN A 4 -8.67 17.89 12.45
CA ASN A 4 -9.60 18.47 13.44
C ASN A 4 -10.54 17.40 14.02
N GLU A 5 -10.50 16.18 13.53
CA GLU A 5 -11.30 15.06 13.98
C GLU A 5 -10.58 13.73 13.70
N ILE A 6 -10.95 12.69 14.45
CA ILE A 6 -10.49 11.33 14.16
C ILE A 6 -11.18 10.84 12.89
N LEU A 7 -10.39 10.37 11.93
CA LEU A 7 -10.88 9.67 10.75
C LEU A 7 -11.18 8.21 11.13
N TYR A 8 -12.35 7.74 10.73
CA TYR A 8 -12.78 6.38 11.04
C TYR A 8 -13.59 5.83 9.88
N GLY A 9 -13.17 4.71 9.32
CA GLY A 9 -13.76 4.23 8.07
C GLY A 9 -13.36 2.85 7.62
N VAL A 10 -13.47 2.64 6.32
CA VAL A 10 -13.26 1.35 5.65
C VAL A 10 -12.62 1.55 4.29
N ALA A 11 -11.80 0.60 3.87
CA ALA A 11 -11.50 0.40 2.46
C ALA A 11 -12.78 -0.07 1.75
N TYR A 12 -13.08 0.50 0.58
CA TYR A 12 -14.32 0.24 -0.14
C TYR A 12 -14.06 0.07 -1.64
N TYR A 13 -14.53 -1.03 -2.20
CA TYR A 13 -14.37 -1.35 -3.61
C TYR A 13 -15.71 -1.81 -4.18
N ASP A 14 -16.37 -0.91 -4.91
CA ASP A 14 -17.64 -1.21 -5.58
C ASP A 14 -17.47 -2.33 -6.62
N GLU A 15 -16.32 -2.34 -7.28
CA GLU A 15 -15.97 -3.35 -8.28
C GLU A 15 -15.83 -4.77 -7.72
N TYR A 16 -15.71 -4.93 -6.39
CA TYR A 16 -15.68 -6.24 -5.73
C TYR A 16 -17.05 -6.72 -5.29
N MET A 17 -18.07 -5.85 -5.36
CA MET A 17 -19.42 -6.18 -4.94
C MET A 17 -20.10 -7.10 -5.95
N PRO A 18 -20.92 -8.07 -5.50
CA PRO A 18 -21.65 -8.96 -6.40
C PRO A 18 -22.76 -8.26 -7.18
N TYR A 19 -23.17 -7.07 -6.75
CA TYR A 19 -24.20 -6.23 -7.39
C TYR A 19 -24.09 -4.79 -6.91
N ASP A 20 -24.73 -3.86 -7.62
CA ASP A 20 -24.69 -2.43 -7.30
C ASP A 20 -25.30 -2.15 -5.91
N ARG A 21 -24.49 -1.53 -5.04
CA ARG A 21 -24.83 -1.22 -3.66
C ARG A 21 -24.36 0.15 -3.18
N ILE A 22 -23.68 0.93 -4.00
CA ILE A 22 -22.98 2.17 -3.58
C ILE A 22 -23.88 3.03 -2.67
N GLU A 23 -25.10 3.33 -3.08
CA GLU A 23 -26.04 4.16 -2.31
C GLU A 23 -26.39 3.54 -0.95
N THR A 24 -26.63 2.24 -0.92
CA THR A 24 -26.95 1.51 0.31
C THR A 24 -25.78 1.48 1.27
N ASP A 25 -24.60 1.17 0.74
CA ASP A 25 -23.40 1.00 1.54
C ASP A 25 -22.89 2.33 2.09
N PHE A 26 -22.87 3.40 1.29
CA PHE A 26 -22.44 4.71 1.76
C PHE A 26 -23.38 5.28 2.82
N LYS A 27 -24.69 5.06 2.67
CA LYS A 27 -25.65 5.34 3.73
C LYS A 27 -25.34 4.56 5.01
N MET A 28 -25.06 3.26 4.91
CA MET A 28 -24.75 2.42 6.06
C MET A 28 -23.42 2.83 6.72
N ILE A 29 -22.40 3.17 5.94
CA ILE A 29 -21.11 3.70 6.42
C ILE A 29 -21.35 4.98 7.22
N ARG A 30 -22.11 5.92 6.66
CA ARG A 30 -22.47 7.17 7.32
C ARG A 30 -23.29 6.94 8.60
N ASP A 31 -24.28 6.06 8.55
CA ASP A 31 -25.13 5.69 9.70
C ASP A 31 -24.32 5.03 10.83
N ALA A 32 -23.25 4.31 10.48
CA ALA A 32 -22.29 3.76 11.45
C ALA A 32 -21.40 4.85 12.10
N GLY A 33 -21.50 6.12 11.67
CA GLY A 33 -20.68 7.22 12.16
C GLY A 33 -19.27 7.22 11.60
N MET A 34 -19.01 6.46 10.54
CA MET A 34 -17.78 6.54 9.75
C MET A 34 -17.79 7.82 8.91
N ASN A 35 -16.61 8.38 8.62
CA ASN A 35 -16.46 9.65 7.92
C ASN A 35 -15.39 9.62 6.82
N VAL A 36 -14.73 8.49 6.60
CA VAL A 36 -13.73 8.32 5.56
C VAL A 36 -13.87 6.96 4.88
N ILE A 37 -13.55 6.93 3.60
CA ILE A 37 -13.35 5.69 2.83
C ILE A 37 -12.06 5.82 2.03
N ARG A 38 -11.41 4.68 1.77
CA ARG A 38 -10.30 4.57 0.83
C ARG A 38 -10.73 3.75 -0.37
N ILE A 39 -10.31 4.19 -1.56
CA ILE A 39 -10.69 3.60 -2.85
C ILE A 39 -9.51 3.63 -3.82
N ALA A 40 -9.60 2.88 -4.89
CA ALA A 40 -8.89 3.11 -6.14
C ALA A 40 -7.60 2.34 -6.37
N GLU A 41 -6.85 1.99 -5.36
CA GLU A 41 -5.49 1.44 -5.53
C GLU A 41 -5.41 0.15 -6.36
N SER A 42 -6.51 -0.57 -6.55
CA SER A 42 -6.58 -1.79 -7.36
C SER A 42 -7.38 -1.67 -8.67
N THR A 43 -7.81 -0.46 -9.05
CA THR A 43 -8.87 -0.26 -10.04
C THR A 43 -8.38 0.03 -11.47
N TRP A 44 -7.09 -0.17 -11.77
CA TRP A 44 -6.50 0.17 -13.09
C TRP A 44 -7.27 -0.45 -14.26
N SER A 45 -7.52 -1.76 -14.24
CA SER A 45 -8.20 -2.44 -15.36
C SER A 45 -9.66 -2.00 -15.57
N THR A 46 -10.33 -1.51 -14.53
CA THR A 46 -11.69 -0.95 -14.64
C THR A 46 -11.68 0.39 -15.39
N TRP A 47 -10.67 1.21 -15.12
CA TRP A 47 -10.58 2.54 -15.73
C TRP A 47 -9.83 2.57 -17.05
N GLU A 48 -8.96 1.62 -17.31
CA GLU A 48 -8.27 1.41 -18.57
C GLU A 48 -8.41 -0.05 -19.01
N PRO A 49 -9.62 -0.47 -19.47
CA PRO A 49 -9.88 -1.84 -19.89
C PRO A 49 -9.07 -2.29 -21.11
N LYS A 50 -8.59 -1.34 -21.90
CA LYS A 50 -7.69 -1.52 -23.04
C LYS A 50 -6.72 -0.35 -23.08
N GLU A 51 -5.54 -0.56 -23.59
CA GLU A 51 -4.51 0.47 -23.73
C GLU A 51 -5.07 1.75 -24.37
N GLY A 52 -4.93 2.86 -23.65
CA GLY A 52 -5.36 4.19 -24.11
C GLY A 52 -6.87 4.43 -24.14
N VAL A 53 -7.69 3.47 -23.67
CA VAL A 53 -9.15 3.62 -23.58
C VAL A 53 -9.53 3.80 -22.13
N PHE A 54 -9.91 5.01 -21.75
CA PHE A 54 -10.21 5.37 -20.37
C PHE A 54 -11.70 5.58 -20.15
N ASP A 55 -12.24 5.00 -19.06
CA ASP A 55 -13.61 5.21 -18.59
C ASP A 55 -13.61 5.39 -17.05
N PHE A 56 -13.83 6.59 -16.59
CA PHE A 56 -13.90 6.96 -15.18
C PHE A 56 -15.33 7.11 -14.65
N THR A 57 -16.34 6.65 -15.39
CA THR A 57 -17.76 6.72 -14.95
C THR A 57 -17.95 6.09 -13.57
N HIS A 58 -17.32 4.94 -13.33
CA HIS A 58 -17.31 4.26 -12.04
C HIS A 58 -16.75 5.15 -10.91
N LEU A 59 -15.59 5.79 -11.12
CA LEU A 59 -14.96 6.67 -10.15
C LEU A 59 -15.84 7.87 -9.79
N HIS A 60 -16.38 8.55 -10.81
CA HIS A 60 -17.27 9.72 -10.61
C HIS A 60 -18.51 9.33 -9.81
N ARG A 61 -19.12 8.18 -10.11
CA ARG A 61 -20.28 7.67 -9.37
C ARG A 61 -19.95 7.46 -7.88
N MET A 62 -18.78 6.94 -7.56
CA MET A 62 -18.34 6.78 -6.17
C MET A 62 -18.09 8.12 -5.48
N LEU A 63 -17.40 9.05 -6.14
CA LEU A 63 -17.08 10.35 -5.56
C LEU A 63 -18.32 11.22 -5.36
N ASP A 64 -19.26 11.22 -6.32
CA ASP A 64 -20.54 11.92 -6.20
C ASP A 64 -21.37 11.37 -5.03
N CYS A 65 -21.39 10.05 -4.87
CA CYS A 65 -22.05 9.41 -3.76
C CYS A 65 -21.35 9.72 -2.42
N ALA A 66 -20.03 9.73 -2.37
CA ALA A 66 -19.27 10.11 -1.19
C ALA A 66 -19.58 11.55 -0.77
N ALA A 67 -19.59 12.48 -1.72
CA ALA A 67 -19.97 13.87 -1.48
C ALA A 67 -21.41 13.98 -0.93
N LYS A 68 -22.37 13.26 -1.53
CA LYS A 68 -23.76 13.20 -1.09
C LYS A 68 -23.91 12.75 0.37
N TYR A 69 -23.11 11.78 0.80
CA TYR A 69 -23.14 11.25 2.18
C TYR A 69 -22.10 11.91 3.10
N GLU A 70 -21.48 13.00 2.68
CA GLU A 70 -20.46 13.74 3.44
C GLU A 70 -19.32 12.83 3.93
N LEU A 71 -18.90 11.87 3.12
CA LEU A 71 -17.76 11.01 3.38
C LEU A 71 -16.50 11.63 2.75
N LYS A 72 -15.41 11.63 3.52
CA LYS A 72 -14.07 11.94 3.03
C LYS A 72 -13.52 10.76 2.26
N VAL A 73 -12.69 11.03 1.26
CA VAL A 73 -12.13 10.00 0.40
C VAL A 73 -10.61 10.09 0.36
N ILE A 74 -9.94 8.97 0.57
CA ILE A 74 -8.52 8.78 0.24
C ILE A 74 -8.48 7.98 -1.06
N VAL A 75 -7.76 8.51 -2.06
CA VAL A 75 -7.65 7.88 -3.38
C VAL A 75 -6.27 7.26 -3.53
N GLY A 76 -6.23 5.96 -3.81
CA GLY A 76 -4.98 5.24 -4.07
C GLY A 76 -4.54 5.34 -5.53
N THR A 77 -3.23 5.38 -5.80
CA THR A 77 -2.71 5.21 -7.16
C THR A 77 -2.78 3.74 -7.56
N PRO A 78 -3.35 3.39 -8.74
CA PRO A 78 -3.74 2.02 -9.05
C PRO A 78 -2.59 1.18 -9.63
N THR A 79 -1.42 1.18 -9.01
CA THR A 79 -0.18 0.71 -9.65
C THR A 79 0.28 -0.68 -9.22
N TYR A 80 -0.23 -1.21 -8.10
CA TYR A 80 0.24 -2.50 -7.57
C TYR A 80 -0.40 -3.74 -8.24
N ALA A 81 -1.45 -3.55 -9.03
CA ALA A 81 -2.13 -4.61 -9.78
C ALA A 81 -2.29 -4.18 -11.25
N VAL A 82 -1.50 -4.78 -12.12
CA VAL A 82 -1.45 -4.40 -13.55
C VAL A 82 -2.55 -5.06 -14.37
N PRO A 83 -3.13 -4.37 -15.38
CA PRO A 83 -4.12 -4.99 -16.24
C PRO A 83 -3.51 -6.04 -17.18
N SER A 84 -4.31 -7.04 -17.56
CA SER A 84 -3.86 -8.16 -18.38
C SER A 84 -3.35 -7.74 -19.76
N TRP A 85 -3.91 -6.69 -20.36
CA TRP A 85 -3.46 -6.17 -21.65
C TRP A 85 -2.03 -5.65 -21.59
N LEU A 86 -1.62 -5.03 -20.45
CA LEU A 86 -0.28 -4.51 -20.25
C LEU A 86 0.73 -5.66 -20.18
N ALA A 87 0.47 -6.67 -19.34
CA ALA A 87 1.33 -7.84 -19.23
C ALA A 87 1.42 -8.67 -20.53
N LYS A 88 0.33 -8.70 -21.31
CA LYS A 88 0.32 -9.37 -22.62
C LYS A 88 1.15 -8.65 -23.66
N LYS A 89 1.05 -7.31 -23.72
CA LYS A 89 1.74 -6.51 -24.74
C LYS A 89 3.21 -6.29 -24.38
N TYR A 90 3.49 -6.12 -23.10
CA TYR A 90 4.83 -5.83 -22.55
C TYR A 90 5.22 -6.90 -21.52
N PRO A 91 5.49 -8.14 -21.95
CA PRO A 91 5.70 -9.25 -20.99
C PRO A 91 6.92 -9.05 -20.06
N ASP A 92 7.85 -8.17 -20.42
CA ASP A 92 9.02 -7.85 -19.59
C ASP A 92 8.70 -6.96 -18.39
N ILE A 93 7.46 -6.48 -18.24
CA ILE A 93 7.00 -5.78 -17.02
C ILE A 93 6.87 -6.72 -15.83
N LEU A 94 6.74 -8.03 -16.07
CA LEU A 94 6.70 -9.02 -14.98
C LEU A 94 8.10 -9.21 -14.41
N ALA A 95 8.19 -9.18 -13.08
CA ALA A 95 9.46 -9.25 -12.38
C ALA A 95 10.25 -10.51 -12.72
N VAL A 96 11.55 -10.37 -12.80
CA VAL A 96 12.48 -11.50 -12.83
C VAL A 96 13.11 -11.58 -11.46
N THR A 97 12.86 -12.66 -10.76
CA THR A 97 13.34 -12.91 -9.40
C THR A 97 14.45 -13.95 -9.40
N HIS A 98 15.01 -14.24 -8.23
CA HIS A 98 15.95 -15.35 -8.06
C HIS A 98 15.32 -16.72 -8.43
N ASN A 99 14.00 -16.83 -8.34
CA ASN A 99 13.25 -18.04 -8.69
C ASN A 99 12.83 -18.11 -10.17
N GLY A 100 13.14 -17.08 -10.94
CA GLY A 100 12.79 -16.96 -12.36
C GLY A 100 11.81 -15.83 -12.64
N LYS A 101 11.26 -15.81 -13.85
CA LYS A 101 10.30 -14.79 -14.28
C LYS A 101 8.93 -15.06 -13.67
N GLU A 102 8.34 -14.01 -13.07
CA GLU A 102 6.98 -14.06 -12.56
C GLU A 102 5.96 -14.26 -13.68
N LEU A 103 4.84 -14.86 -13.32
CA LEU A 103 3.70 -15.02 -14.21
C LEU A 103 2.65 -13.95 -13.90
N TYR A 104 1.86 -13.57 -14.92
CA TYR A 104 0.69 -12.77 -14.70
C TYR A 104 -0.23 -13.43 -13.67
N GLY A 105 -0.58 -12.74 -12.64
CA GLY A 105 -1.34 -13.25 -11.51
C GLY A 105 -2.17 -12.16 -10.84
N HIS A 106 -2.44 -12.33 -9.56
CA HIS A 106 -3.34 -11.45 -8.84
C HIS A 106 -2.79 -10.04 -8.61
N ARG A 107 -1.63 -9.88 -7.98
CA ARG A 107 -1.05 -8.55 -7.70
C ARG A 107 0.45 -8.63 -7.45
N GLN A 108 1.15 -7.48 -7.49
CA GLN A 108 2.52 -7.30 -7.01
C GLN A 108 3.54 -8.25 -7.69
N ASN A 109 3.37 -8.46 -8.98
CA ASN A 109 4.25 -9.28 -9.82
C ASN A 109 4.96 -8.49 -10.92
N MET A 110 4.90 -7.16 -10.86
CA MET A 110 5.56 -6.27 -11.82
C MET A 110 6.97 -5.87 -11.35
N ASP A 111 7.79 -5.50 -12.30
CA ASP A 111 9.11 -4.91 -12.08
C ASP A 111 9.00 -3.38 -11.99
N ILE A 112 9.16 -2.84 -10.79
CA ILE A 112 9.12 -1.38 -10.55
C ILE A 112 10.28 -0.62 -11.20
N THR A 113 11.23 -1.31 -11.85
CA THR A 113 12.32 -0.68 -12.61
C THR A 113 12.09 -0.71 -14.12
N ASN A 114 11.05 -1.43 -14.59
CA ASN A 114 10.78 -1.60 -16.01
C ASN A 114 10.22 -0.30 -16.63
N PRO A 115 10.81 0.21 -17.73
CA PRO A 115 10.40 1.49 -18.32
C PRO A 115 9.00 1.47 -18.93
N ASP A 116 8.55 0.35 -19.50
CA ASP A 116 7.20 0.24 -20.06
C ASP A 116 6.14 0.26 -18.95
N TYR A 117 6.41 -0.45 -17.85
CA TYR A 117 5.55 -0.39 -16.66
C TYR A 117 5.47 1.05 -16.11
N LEU A 118 6.61 1.71 -15.89
CA LEU A 118 6.65 3.07 -15.35
C LEU A 118 5.94 4.06 -16.29
N HIS A 119 6.11 3.91 -17.60
CA HIS A 119 5.43 4.76 -18.59
C HIS A 119 3.89 4.66 -18.48
N HIS A 120 3.35 3.45 -18.46
CA HIS A 120 1.90 3.25 -18.36
C HIS A 120 1.35 3.57 -16.97
N ALA A 121 2.10 3.28 -15.92
CA ALA A 121 1.76 3.67 -14.56
C ALA A 121 1.67 5.20 -14.40
N GLN A 122 2.59 5.94 -15.01
CA GLN A 122 2.51 7.41 -15.04
C GLN A 122 1.23 7.88 -15.73
N ILE A 123 0.89 7.32 -16.89
CA ILE A 123 -0.31 7.71 -17.64
C ILE A 123 -1.56 7.50 -16.79
N ILE A 124 -1.73 6.33 -16.16
CA ILE A 124 -2.95 6.08 -15.37
C ILE A 124 -3.01 6.96 -14.12
N ILE A 125 -1.88 7.23 -13.45
CA ILE A 125 -1.85 8.15 -12.31
C ILE A 125 -2.26 9.56 -12.76
N GLU A 126 -1.67 10.09 -13.84
CA GLU A 126 -2.01 11.43 -14.35
C GLU A 126 -3.48 11.51 -14.75
N LYS A 127 -4.01 10.48 -15.45
CA LYS A 127 -5.43 10.42 -15.82
C LYS A 127 -6.35 10.39 -14.60
N LEU A 128 -6.02 9.61 -13.59
CA LEU A 128 -6.74 9.57 -12.32
C LEU A 128 -6.74 10.94 -11.65
N MET A 129 -5.57 11.56 -11.52
CA MET A 129 -5.43 12.87 -10.87
C MET A 129 -6.23 13.97 -11.59
N GLU A 130 -6.30 13.94 -12.93
CA GLU A 130 -7.15 14.84 -13.72
C GLU A 130 -8.63 14.73 -13.32
N GLN A 131 -9.11 13.54 -12.94
CA GLN A 131 -10.51 13.30 -12.57
C GLN A 131 -10.85 13.72 -11.13
N VAL A 132 -9.89 13.59 -10.20
CA VAL A 132 -10.19 13.73 -8.75
C VAL A 132 -9.83 15.08 -8.15
N LYS A 133 -9.03 15.90 -8.85
CA LYS A 133 -8.47 17.16 -8.32
C LYS A 133 -9.53 18.18 -7.84
N ASP A 134 -10.72 18.17 -8.45
CA ASP A 134 -11.79 19.14 -8.19
C ASP A 134 -12.86 18.62 -7.19
N TYR A 135 -12.68 17.41 -6.66
CA TYR A 135 -13.60 16.86 -5.66
C TYR A 135 -13.19 17.26 -4.24
N ASP A 136 -14.02 18.07 -3.59
CA ASP A 136 -13.77 18.54 -2.21
C ASP A 136 -13.74 17.39 -1.19
N CYS A 137 -14.46 16.30 -1.45
CA CYS A 137 -14.46 15.13 -0.59
C CYS A 137 -13.12 14.37 -0.59
N VAL A 138 -12.27 14.54 -1.61
CA VAL A 138 -10.94 13.93 -1.67
C VAL A 138 -9.96 14.70 -0.76
N ILE A 139 -9.54 14.05 0.32
CA ILE A 139 -8.69 14.65 1.36
C ILE A 139 -7.22 14.24 1.29
N GLY A 140 -6.90 13.21 0.52
CA GLY A 140 -5.52 12.74 0.39
C GLY A 140 -5.37 11.60 -0.61
N PHE A 141 -4.12 11.24 -0.82
CA PHE A 141 -3.71 10.21 -1.79
C PHE A 141 -2.81 9.18 -1.12
N GLN A 142 -3.11 7.91 -1.34
CA GLN A 142 -2.21 6.81 -1.03
C GLN A 142 -1.39 6.46 -2.27
N LEU A 143 -0.08 6.40 -2.15
CA LEU A 143 0.78 5.92 -3.23
C LEU A 143 0.80 4.40 -3.22
N ASP A 144 0.45 3.77 -4.34
CA ASP A 144 0.53 2.31 -4.51
C ASP A 144 -0.12 1.53 -3.33
N ASN A 145 0.26 0.28 -3.11
CA ASN A 145 -0.23 -0.52 -1.98
C ASN A 145 0.85 -1.48 -1.48
N GLU A 146 1.18 -1.42 -0.19
CA GLU A 146 2.14 -2.31 0.48
C GLU A 146 3.40 -2.59 -0.36
N THR A 147 3.96 -1.56 -0.96
CA THR A 147 5.00 -1.65 -1.98
C THR A 147 6.28 -2.27 -1.46
N LYS A 148 6.80 -3.21 -2.24
CA LYS A 148 8.07 -3.91 -2.00
C LYS A 148 8.90 -3.91 -3.29
N PRO A 149 10.17 -4.30 -3.26
CA PRO A 149 10.97 -4.46 -4.49
C PRO A 149 10.61 -5.71 -5.29
N TYR A 150 9.77 -6.60 -4.75
CA TYR A 150 9.32 -7.86 -5.36
C TYR A 150 10.47 -8.75 -5.83
N ASP A 151 11.59 -8.75 -5.10
CA ASP A 151 12.83 -9.49 -5.40
C ASP A 151 13.30 -9.32 -6.85
N THR A 152 13.05 -8.13 -7.46
CA THR A 152 13.39 -7.93 -8.86
C THR A 152 14.89 -7.99 -9.11
N CYS A 153 15.29 -8.87 -10.04
CA CYS A 153 16.65 -9.11 -10.53
C CYS A 153 16.70 -8.98 -12.05
N SER A 154 15.80 -8.20 -12.64
CA SER A 154 15.71 -8.02 -14.09
C SER A 154 16.95 -7.33 -14.65
N LYS A 155 17.10 -7.36 -15.99
CA LYS A 155 18.11 -6.58 -16.69
C LYS A 155 18.06 -5.08 -16.36
N TYR A 156 16.86 -4.54 -16.06
CA TYR A 156 16.68 -3.13 -15.68
C TYR A 156 17.14 -2.87 -14.26
N ALA A 157 16.78 -3.76 -13.32
CA ALA A 157 17.27 -3.70 -11.95
C ALA A 157 18.79 -3.84 -11.89
N GLN A 158 19.34 -4.78 -12.66
CA GLN A 158 20.80 -4.95 -12.78
C GLN A 158 21.49 -3.69 -13.28
N ALA A 159 21.02 -3.10 -14.38
CA ALA A 159 21.62 -1.88 -14.92
C ALA A 159 21.60 -0.74 -13.89
N LYS A 160 20.48 -0.56 -13.17
CA LYS A 160 20.38 0.44 -12.11
C LYS A 160 21.29 0.11 -10.91
N PHE A 161 21.48 -1.15 -10.58
CA PHE A 161 22.40 -1.56 -9.52
C PHE A 161 23.86 -1.26 -9.87
N VAL A 162 24.27 -1.57 -11.09
CA VAL A 162 25.62 -1.24 -11.58
C VAL A 162 25.85 0.28 -11.56
N GLU A 163 24.86 1.07 -11.99
CA GLU A 163 24.92 2.52 -11.90
C GLU A 163 25.05 3.00 -10.44
N TYR A 164 24.26 2.42 -9.55
CA TYR A 164 24.34 2.68 -8.12
C TYR A 164 25.74 2.38 -7.57
N LEU A 165 26.32 1.22 -7.90
CA LEU A 165 27.66 0.85 -7.46
C LEU A 165 28.74 1.79 -8.02
N LYS A 166 28.64 2.21 -9.29
CA LYS A 166 29.54 3.20 -9.90
C LYS A 166 29.54 4.54 -9.13
N ASN A 167 28.39 4.94 -8.61
CA ASN A 167 28.28 6.18 -7.86
C ASN A 167 28.82 6.05 -6.42
N GLU A 168 28.59 4.91 -5.77
CA GLU A 168 29.11 4.65 -4.42
C GLU A 168 30.62 4.33 -4.42
N PHE A 169 31.10 3.64 -5.46
CA PHE A 169 32.48 3.18 -5.63
C PHE A 169 33.03 3.60 -7.00
N PRO A 170 33.46 4.86 -7.16
CA PRO A 170 33.97 5.33 -8.46
C PRO A 170 35.22 4.58 -8.96
N ASP A 171 36.01 4.03 -8.03
CA ASP A 171 37.17 3.17 -8.33
C ASP A 171 36.80 1.68 -8.21
N ILE A 172 36.82 0.97 -9.32
CA ILE A 172 36.49 -0.46 -9.37
C ILE A 172 37.45 -1.33 -8.53
N ASP A 173 38.71 -0.88 -8.37
CA ASP A 173 39.66 -1.56 -7.51
C ASP A 173 39.30 -1.39 -6.01
N GLU A 174 38.81 -0.23 -5.65
CA GLU A 174 38.25 0.01 -4.31
C GLU A 174 37.00 -0.87 -4.05
N PHE A 175 36.09 -0.93 -5.01
CA PHE A 175 34.94 -1.82 -4.97
C PHE A 175 35.36 -3.28 -4.75
N ASN A 176 36.31 -3.79 -5.53
CA ASN A 176 36.77 -5.16 -5.37
C ASN A 176 37.39 -5.43 -4.00
N ARG A 177 38.16 -4.46 -3.46
CA ARG A 177 38.73 -4.57 -2.10
C ARG A 177 37.67 -4.57 -1.02
N GLU A 178 36.70 -3.64 -1.10
CA GLU A 178 35.63 -3.48 -0.12
C GLU A 178 34.78 -4.75 0.00
N PHE A 179 34.46 -5.37 -1.14
CA PHE A 179 33.67 -6.60 -1.17
C PHE A 179 34.50 -7.88 -1.14
N GLY A 180 35.82 -7.79 -1.06
CA GLY A 180 36.72 -8.97 -0.94
C GLY A 180 36.63 -9.90 -2.16
N LEU A 181 36.47 -9.34 -3.37
CA LEU A 181 36.23 -10.11 -4.59
C LEU A 181 37.45 -10.84 -5.17
N ASP A 182 38.63 -10.61 -4.61
CA ASP A 182 39.79 -11.43 -4.94
C ASP A 182 39.65 -12.88 -4.48
N TYR A 183 38.80 -13.14 -3.51
CA TYR A 183 38.52 -14.48 -3.02
C TYR A 183 37.81 -15.30 -4.10
N TRP A 184 38.36 -16.46 -4.42
CA TRP A 184 37.95 -17.36 -5.50
C TRP A 184 37.84 -16.73 -6.88
N SER A 185 38.68 -15.72 -7.17
CA SER A 185 38.75 -15.06 -8.48
C SER A 185 37.44 -14.40 -8.94
N ASN A 186 36.69 -13.83 -8.00
CA ASN A 186 35.43 -13.12 -8.29
C ASN A 186 35.62 -11.64 -8.62
N ARG A 187 36.86 -11.19 -8.78
CA ARG A 187 37.17 -9.80 -9.08
C ARG A 187 36.49 -9.35 -10.36
N VAL A 188 35.86 -8.19 -10.32
CA VAL A 188 35.24 -7.50 -11.45
C VAL A 188 36.28 -6.52 -12.03
N ASP A 189 36.58 -6.63 -13.31
CA ASP A 189 37.56 -5.80 -14.00
C ASP A 189 36.92 -4.64 -14.81
N ASP A 190 35.66 -4.79 -15.17
CA ASP A 190 34.87 -3.78 -15.88
C ASP A 190 33.42 -3.79 -15.41
N TRP A 191 32.85 -2.61 -15.20
CA TRP A 191 31.44 -2.48 -14.83
C TRP A 191 30.47 -3.04 -15.87
N ASP A 192 30.86 -2.99 -17.17
CA ASP A 192 30.03 -3.54 -18.25
C ASP A 192 30.03 -5.09 -18.25
N ALA A 193 31.02 -5.70 -17.59
CA ALA A 193 31.16 -7.13 -17.37
C ALA A 193 30.62 -7.57 -15.98
N PHE A 194 29.91 -6.70 -15.27
CA PHE A 194 29.36 -7.03 -13.95
C PHE A 194 28.48 -8.28 -14.03
N PRO A 195 28.71 -9.31 -13.18
CA PRO A 195 28.00 -10.57 -13.28
C PRO A 195 26.52 -10.44 -12.93
N ASP A 196 25.73 -11.40 -13.40
CA ASP A 196 24.29 -11.47 -13.09
C ASP A 196 24.07 -11.54 -11.57
N ILE A 197 23.29 -10.59 -11.03
CA ILE A 197 23.04 -10.45 -9.61
C ILE A 197 22.29 -11.63 -8.99
N ARG A 198 21.64 -12.48 -9.80
CA ARG A 198 21.01 -13.71 -9.32
C ARG A 198 22.04 -14.75 -8.85
N GLY A 199 23.27 -14.67 -9.37
CA GLY A 199 24.37 -15.48 -8.92
C GLY A 199 25.16 -14.74 -7.85
N THR A 200 24.69 -14.70 -6.63
CA THR A 200 25.33 -14.01 -5.49
C THR A 200 26.81 -14.36 -5.40
N ILE A 201 27.70 -13.38 -5.55
CA ILE A 201 29.15 -13.58 -5.43
C ILE A 201 29.52 -13.86 -3.96
N ASN A 202 29.06 -13.01 -3.05
CA ASN A 202 29.23 -13.21 -1.60
C ASN A 202 28.13 -12.47 -0.80
N MET A 203 28.11 -12.73 0.51
CA MET A 203 27.08 -12.19 1.41
C MET A 203 27.09 -10.67 1.55
N SER A 204 28.29 -10.04 1.42
CA SER A 204 28.42 -8.58 1.53
C SER A 204 27.79 -7.90 0.31
N LEU A 205 28.03 -8.43 -0.90
CA LEU A 205 27.43 -7.91 -2.13
C LEU A 205 25.92 -8.17 -2.19
N ASP A 206 25.45 -9.32 -1.68
CA ASP A 206 24.03 -9.59 -1.53
C ASP A 206 23.36 -8.59 -0.56
N ALA A 207 24.00 -8.28 0.56
CA ALA A 207 23.50 -7.28 1.49
C ALA A 207 23.44 -5.87 0.86
N GLU A 208 24.42 -5.50 0.03
CA GLU A 208 24.42 -4.25 -0.71
C GLU A 208 23.30 -4.22 -1.77
N TYR A 209 23.06 -5.35 -2.44
CA TYR A 209 21.93 -5.44 -3.36
C TYR A 209 20.57 -5.26 -2.65
N LYS A 210 20.38 -5.86 -1.48
CA LYS A 210 19.18 -5.66 -0.65
C LYS A 210 19.02 -4.21 -0.19
N LYS A 211 20.12 -3.53 0.14
CA LYS A 211 20.11 -2.09 0.43
C LYS A 211 19.68 -1.28 -0.79
N PHE A 212 20.19 -1.62 -1.97
CA PHE A 212 19.79 -1.03 -3.23
C PHE A 212 18.30 -1.29 -3.53
N GLN A 213 17.78 -2.50 -3.31
CA GLN A 213 16.36 -2.82 -3.49
C GLN A 213 15.47 -1.92 -2.60
N ARG A 214 15.84 -1.65 -1.36
CA ARG A 214 15.13 -0.68 -0.50
C ARG A 214 15.15 0.73 -1.09
N LYS A 215 16.26 1.12 -1.72
CA LYS A 215 16.35 2.40 -2.42
C LYS A 215 15.42 2.46 -3.62
N LEU A 216 15.27 1.38 -4.39
CA LEU A 216 14.31 1.32 -5.50
C LEU A 216 12.89 1.64 -5.05
N VAL A 217 12.45 1.10 -3.91
CA VAL A 217 11.13 1.41 -3.34
C VAL A 217 11.02 2.89 -2.96
N THR A 218 12.06 3.44 -2.33
CA THR A 218 12.11 4.88 -1.98
C THR A 218 11.99 5.76 -3.22
N ASP A 219 12.74 5.43 -4.27
CA ASP A 219 12.74 6.19 -5.54
C ASP A 219 11.38 6.06 -6.25
N PHE A 220 10.75 4.90 -6.20
CA PHE A 220 9.42 4.65 -6.78
C PHE A 220 8.34 5.49 -6.10
N PHE A 221 8.36 5.60 -4.78
CA PHE A 221 7.45 6.49 -4.07
C PHE A 221 7.70 7.96 -4.37
N ALA A 222 8.96 8.39 -4.40
CA ALA A 222 9.29 9.77 -4.73
C ALA A 222 8.78 10.14 -6.13
N TRP A 223 8.96 9.25 -7.09
CA TRP A 223 8.47 9.41 -8.46
C TRP A 223 6.93 9.52 -8.51
N GLN A 224 6.19 8.65 -7.83
CA GLN A 224 4.71 8.74 -7.78
C GLN A 224 4.26 10.03 -7.06
N ALA A 225 4.90 10.36 -5.94
CA ALA A 225 4.61 11.57 -5.19
C ALA A 225 4.78 12.83 -6.04
N ASP A 226 5.82 12.89 -6.87
CA ASP A 226 6.08 14.02 -7.75
C ASP A 226 5.02 14.16 -8.86
N ILE A 227 4.43 13.06 -9.32
CA ILE A 227 3.29 13.10 -10.22
C ILE A 227 2.07 13.65 -9.49
N VAL A 228 1.72 13.10 -8.33
CA VAL A 228 0.54 13.49 -7.54
C VAL A 228 0.62 14.97 -7.11
N LYS A 229 1.80 15.47 -6.71
CA LYS A 229 2.02 16.87 -6.32
C LYS A 229 1.68 17.90 -7.39
N LYS A 230 1.74 17.53 -8.68
CA LYS A 230 1.37 18.44 -9.79
C LYS A 230 -0.13 18.76 -9.83
N TYR A 231 -0.95 17.92 -9.20
CA TYR A 231 -2.41 17.97 -9.30
C TYR A 231 -3.10 18.21 -7.96
N LYS A 232 -2.53 17.69 -6.86
CA LYS A 232 -3.15 17.79 -5.53
C LYS A 232 -3.29 19.25 -5.08
N ARG A 233 -4.31 19.54 -4.29
CA ARG A 233 -4.45 20.82 -3.57
C ARG A 233 -3.53 20.84 -2.34
N ASP A 234 -3.30 22.03 -1.80
CA ASP A 234 -2.44 22.22 -0.62
C ASP A 234 -3.01 21.59 0.66
N ASP A 235 -4.35 21.46 0.74
CA ASP A 235 -5.07 20.86 1.86
C ASP A 235 -5.08 19.34 1.83
N GLN A 236 -4.69 18.72 0.72
CA GLN A 236 -4.64 17.26 0.54
C GLN A 236 -3.27 16.70 0.93
N PHE A 237 -3.25 15.54 1.57
CA PHE A 237 -2.02 14.86 1.96
C PHE A 237 -1.63 13.73 1.00
N ILE A 238 -0.36 13.35 1.07
CA ILE A 238 0.20 12.13 0.47
C ILE A 238 0.60 11.19 1.59
N THR A 239 0.25 9.92 1.45
CA THR A 239 0.60 8.83 2.37
C THR A 239 0.87 7.53 1.62
N HIS A 240 1.23 6.49 2.34
CA HIS A 240 1.30 5.10 1.88
C HIS A 240 0.95 4.17 3.03
N ASN A 241 0.41 3.01 2.71
CA ASN A 241 0.09 1.96 3.68
C ASN A 241 1.30 1.02 3.85
N PHE A 242 2.26 1.41 4.70
CA PHE A 242 3.36 0.52 5.06
C PHE A 242 2.83 -0.71 5.78
N ASP A 243 3.11 -1.87 5.21
CA ASP A 243 2.75 -3.16 5.78
C ASP A 243 3.63 -3.46 7.00
N PHE A 244 3.01 -3.76 8.14
CA PHE A 244 3.69 -4.13 9.38
C PHE A 244 3.32 -5.56 9.76
N GLU A 245 4.24 -6.47 9.51
CA GLU A 245 4.14 -7.82 10.03
C GLU A 245 4.57 -7.84 11.49
N TRP A 246 3.69 -8.31 12.36
CA TRP A 246 4.00 -8.49 13.77
C TRP A 246 4.74 -9.80 14.04
N HIS A 247 4.57 -10.78 13.17
CA HIS A 247 5.06 -12.13 13.38
C HIS A 247 6.49 -12.33 12.92
N ASP A 248 7.06 -13.44 13.34
CA ASP A 248 8.31 -13.98 12.90
C ASP A 248 9.49 -13.05 13.18
N TYR A 249 10.19 -12.62 12.17
CA TYR A 249 11.49 -11.96 12.30
C TYR A 249 11.43 -10.43 12.24
N SER A 250 10.33 -9.85 11.78
CA SER A 250 10.29 -8.41 11.49
C SER A 250 9.78 -7.54 12.63
N TYR A 251 8.99 -8.09 13.53
CA TYR A 251 8.39 -7.37 14.68
C TYR A 251 7.70 -6.06 14.27
N GLY A 252 6.97 -6.09 13.15
CA GLY A 252 6.27 -4.93 12.61
C GLY A 252 7.09 -4.08 11.65
N MET A 253 8.30 -4.48 11.29
CA MET A 253 9.13 -3.81 10.29
C MET A 253 9.31 -4.69 9.07
N GLN A 254 9.20 -4.11 7.88
CA GLN A 254 9.49 -4.79 6.63
C GLN A 254 10.97 -4.66 6.28
N PRO A 255 11.70 -5.76 6.14
CA PRO A 255 13.12 -5.71 5.80
C PRO A 255 13.39 -5.22 4.37
N GLU A 256 12.40 -5.31 3.48
CA GLU A 256 12.52 -4.89 2.08
C GLU A 256 12.28 -3.39 1.87
N VAL A 257 11.86 -2.65 2.90
CA VAL A 257 11.53 -1.22 2.78
C VAL A 257 12.25 -0.43 3.87
N ASN A 258 12.92 0.65 3.49
CA ASN A 258 13.36 1.65 4.44
C ASN A 258 12.25 2.69 4.62
N GLN A 259 11.36 2.45 5.57
CA GLN A 259 10.16 3.26 5.82
C GLN A 259 10.48 4.73 6.13
N TYR A 260 11.61 5.01 6.79
CA TYR A 260 12.03 6.37 7.12
C TYR A 260 12.43 7.17 5.88
N GLU A 261 13.21 6.55 4.99
CA GLU A 261 13.60 7.19 3.72
C GLU A 261 12.41 7.30 2.78
N ALA A 262 11.63 6.23 2.64
CA ALA A 262 10.45 6.18 1.78
C ALA A 262 9.40 7.23 2.16
N ALA A 263 9.17 7.46 3.45
CA ALA A 263 8.19 8.42 3.94
C ALA A 263 8.62 9.90 3.79
N LYS A 264 9.85 10.19 3.35
CA LYS A 264 10.28 11.59 3.14
C LYS A 264 9.43 12.34 2.12
N CYS A 265 8.93 11.65 1.10
CA CYS A 265 8.07 12.24 0.07
C CYS A 265 6.59 12.37 0.48
N MET A 266 6.20 11.84 1.65
CA MET A 266 4.85 11.80 2.17
C MET A 266 4.61 12.89 3.23
N ASP A 267 3.38 13.34 3.35
CA ASP A 267 2.99 14.36 4.34
C ASP A 267 2.72 13.74 5.72
N ILE A 268 2.21 12.50 5.76
CA ILE A 268 1.89 11.75 6.96
C ILE A 268 2.20 10.26 6.75
N ALA A 269 2.68 9.59 7.80
CA ALA A 269 2.89 8.16 7.78
C ALA A 269 1.54 7.43 7.83
N GLY A 270 1.36 6.46 6.95
CA GLY A 270 0.27 5.49 6.96
C GLY A 270 0.82 4.08 7.12
N CYS A 271 0.04 3.19 7.67
CA CYS A 271 0.47 1.81 7.89
C CYS A 271 -0.72 0.86 7.98
N ASP A 272 -0.42 -0.41 7.73
CA ASP A 272 -1.32 -1.53 7.93
C ASP A 272 -0.89 -2.27 9.19
N ILE A 273 -1.76 -2.30 10.19
CA ILE A 273 -1.49 -2.96 11.47
C ILE A 273 -2.50 -4.06 11.65
N TYR A 274 -2.14 -5.26 11.23
CA TYR A 274 -2.87 -6.47 11.51
C TYR A 274 -2.35 -7.10 12.80
N HIS A 275 -3.24 -7.71 13.57
CA HIS A 275 -2.94 -8.27 14.89
C HIS A 275 -3.80 -9.49 15.20
N PRO A 276 -3.43 -10.34 16.16
CA PRO A 276 -4.25 -11.46 16.58
C PRO A 276 -5.62 -11.03 17.12
N SER A 277 -6.56 -11.97 17.13
CA SER A 277 -7.90 -11.77 17.64
C SER A 277 -8.19 -12.73 18.81
N GLN A 278 -9.35 -12.55 19.47
CA GLN A 278 -9.83 -13.34 20.60
C GLN A 278 -8.82 -13.40 21.78
N SER A 279 -8.52 -14.58 22.27
CA SER A 279 -7.59 -14.77 23.41
C SER A 279 -6.15 -14.47 23.08
N SER A 280 -5.79 -14.41 21.79
CA SER A 280 -4.43 -14.13 21.33
C SER A 280 -4.14 -12.62 21.22
N LEU A 281 -5.14 -11.77 21.29
CA LEU A 281 -4.94 -10.32 21.30
C LEU A 281 -4.34 -9.87 22.62
N SER A 282 -3.08 -9.38 22.57
CA SER A 282 -2.38 -8.89 23.75
C SER A 282 -2.31 -7.36 23.84
N GLY A 283 -2.53 -6.67 22.72
CA GLY A 283 -2.35 -5.22 22.55
C GLY A 283 -0.90 -4.79 22.35
N ARG A 284 0.06 -5.70 22.44
CA ARG A 284 1.49 -5.42 22.18
C ARG A 284 1.72 -5.07 20.73
N GLU A 285 1.05 -5.76 19.82
CA GLU A 285 1.08 -5.59 18.38
C GLU A 285 0.68 -4.15 17.99
N ILE A 286 -0.46 -3.71 18.49
CA ILE A 286 -0.97 -2.36 18.25
C ILE A 286 0.00 -1.31 18.79
N THR A 287 0.53 -1.52 20.00
CA THR A 287 1.47 -0.58 20.64
C THR A 287 2.81 -0.57 19.93
N ALA A 288 3.39 -1.73 19.61
CA ALA A 288 4.69 -1.82 18.93
C ALA A 288 4.64 -1.18 17.54
N CYS A 289 3.68 -1.62 16.70
CA CYS A 289 3.51 -1.08 15.35
C CYS A 289 3.14 0.41 15.35
N GLY A 290 2.26 0.84 16.28
CA GLY A 290 1.91 2.24 16.43
C GLY A 290 3.10 3.13 16.81
N ASN A 291 4.00 2.66 17.67
CA ASN A 291 5.24 3.38 18.00
C ASN A 291 6.20 3.46 16.81
N ILE A 292 6.33 2.40 16.02
CA ILE A 292 7.11 2.41 14.78
C ILE A 292 6.53 3.43 13.81
N ALA A 293 5.23 3.35 13.53
CA ALA A 293 4.53 4.25 12.62
C ALA A 293 4.69 5.73 13.03
N ARG A 294 4.55 6.00 14.32
CA ARG A 294 4.75 7.34 14.88
C ARG A 294 6.21 7.80 14.74
N GLY A 295 7.16 6.90 14.87
CA GLY A 295 8.60 7.18 14.70
C GLY A 295 8.96 7.58 13.27
N ILE A 296 8.28 7.06 12.25
CA ILE A 296 8.60 7.29 10.83
C ILE A 296 8.62 8.80 10.49
N LYS A 297 7.62 9.56 10.95
CA LYS A 297 7.53 11.02 10.72
C LYS A 297 7.66 11.84 12.00
N GLY A 298 7.89 11.20 13.16
CA GLY A 298 7.92 11.90 14.46
C GLY A 298 6.58 12.52 14.87
N ASN A 299 5.46 12.02 14.35
CA ASN A 299 4.14 12.58 14.56
C ASN A 299 3.06 11.47 14.55
N ASN A 300 1.80 11.86 14.80
CA ASN A 300 0.66 10.95 14.64
C ASN A 300 0.57 10.39 13.21
N TYR A 301 -0.09 9.27 13.06
CA TYR A 301 -0.10 8.45 11.84
C TYR A 301 -1.51 7.98 11.48
N LEU A 302 -1.64 7.40 10.28
CA LEU A 302 -2.88 6.79 9.80
C LEU A 302 -2.77 5.26 9.90
N VAL A 303 -3.77 4.58 10.46
CA VAL A 303 -3.97 3.14 10.25
C VAL A 303 -4.87 3.01 9.04
N LEU A 304 -4.26 2.70 7.89
CA LEU A 304 -4.93 2.58 6.59
C LEU A 304 -5.55 1.20 6.39
N GLU A 305 -5.03 0.20 7.13
CA GLU A 305 -5.65 -1.11 7.21
C GLU A 305 -5.48 -1.72 8.60
N THR A 306 -6.56 -2.29 9.07
CA THR A 306 -6.59 -3.24 10.17
C THR A 306 -7.79 -4.16 9.99
N GLU A 307 -7.78 -5.35 10.58
CA GLU A 307 -8.90 -6.26 10.44
C GLU A 307 -10.18 -5.80 11.15
N ALA A 308 -11.33 -5.97 10.48
CA ALA A 308 -12.63 -5.97 11.15
C ALA A 308 -12.93 -7.35 11.72
N ALA A 309 -13.19 -8.33 10.88
CA ALA A 309 -13.32 -9.74 11.24
C ALA A 309 -12.09 -10.56 10.82
N GLY A 310 -11.36 -10.09 9.79
CA GLY A 310 -10.08 -10.64 9.35
C GLY A 310 -10.16 -12.04 8.73
N ASN A 311 -8.99 -12.64 8.58
CA ASN A 311 -8.81 -13.99 8.04
C ASN A 311 -8.84 -15.09 9.11
N HIS A 312 -9.03 -14.75 10.38
CA HIS A 312 -9.10 -15.73 11.46
C HIS A 312 -10.32 -16.64 11.33
N PRO A 313 -10.27 -17.89 11.79
CA PRO A 313 -11.41 -18.80 11.72
C PRO A 313 -12.63 -18.33 12.53
N TRP A 314 -12.39 -17.54 13.57
CA TRP A 314 -13.43 -17.04 14.48
C TRP A 314 -13.51 -15.52 14.49
N LEU A 315 -14.71 -14.99 14.67
CA LEU A 315 -14.91 -13.55 14.83
C LEU A 315 -14.29 -13.05 16.15
N PRO A 316 -13.86 -11.79 16.22
CA PRO A 316 -13.45 -11.15 17.48
C PRO A 316 -14.52 -11.32 18.58
N TYR A 317 -14.09 -11.41 19.84
CA TYR A 317 -15.03 -11.42 20.95
C TYR A 317 -15.89 -10.15 21.01
N PRO A 318 -17.13 -10.22 21.55
CA PRO A 318 -17.95 -9.02 21.73
C PRO A 318 -17.21 -7.91 22.47
N GLY A 319 -17.19 -6.71 21.88
CA GLY A 319 -16.47 -5.54 22.41
C GLY A 319 -14.99 -5.45 22.02
N GLN A 320 -14.42 -6.49 21.42
CA GLN A 320 -13.00 -6.53 21.08
C GLN A 320 -12.67 -5.57 19.94
N LEU A 321 -13.54 -5.45 18.91
CA LEU A 321 -13.35 -4.51 17.83
C LEU A 321 -13.28 -3.06 18.34
N ARG A 322 -14.10 -2.72 19.33
CA ARG A 322 -14.02 -1.42 19.99
C ARG A 322 -12.72 -1.23 20.76
N LEU A 323 -12.26 -2.27 21.48
CA LEU A 323 -10.99 -2.23 22.20
C LEU A 323 -9.83 -1.98 21.24
N GLN A 324 -9.78 -2.67 20.12
CA GLN A 324 -8.75 -2.52 19.07
C GLN A 324 -8.73 -1.08 18.53
N ALA A 325 -9.86 -0.56 18.05
CA ALA A 325 -9.93 0.79 17.50
C ALA A 325 -9.51 1.86 18.52
N ILE A 326 -9.96 1.78 19.76
CA ILE A 326 -9.56 2.72 20.82
C ILE A 326 -8.07 2.56 21.15
N SER A 327 -7.52 1.36 21.09
CA SER A 327 -6.08 1.12 21.32
C SER A 327 -5.23 1.78 20.24
N HIS A 328 -5.60 1.71 18.97
CA HIS A 328 -4.93 2.43 17.88
C HIS A 328 -4.95 3.95 18.13
N ILE A 329 -6.12 4.51 18.43
CA ILE A 329 -6.27 5.95 18.71
C ILE A 329 -5.41 6.35 19.93
N ALA A 330 -5.43 5.56 21.00
CA ALA A 330 -4.64 5.84 22.21
C ALA A 330 -3.13 5.79 21.97
N ASN A 331 -2.68 5.05 20.97
CA ASN A 331 -1.28 5.01 20.54
C ASN A 331 -0.91 6.15 19.55
N GLY A 332 -1.86 7.00 19.17
CA GLY A 332 -1.61 8.18 18.34
C GLY A 332 -2.08 8.06 16.90
N ALA A 333 -2.85 7.02 16.56
CA ALA A 333 -3.51 6.97 15.27
C ALA A 333 -4.58 8.06 15.18
N CYS A 334 -4.50 8.94 14.17
CA CYS A 334 -5.56 9.91 13.86
C CYS A 334 -6.56 9.38 12.82
N MET A 335 -6.35 8.15 12.36
CA MET A 335 -7.27 7.41 11.51
C MET A 335 -7.24 5.93 11.88
N VAL A 336 -8.41 5.28 11.81
CA VAL A 336 -8.54 3.82 11.84
C VAL A 336 -9.47 3.40 10.72
N GLU A 337 -8.95 2.61 9.82
CA GLU A 337 -9.66 2.10 8.65
C GLU A 337 -9.58 0.57 8.60
N TYR A 338 -10.73 -0.06 8.36
CA TYR A 338 -10.80 -1.51 8.28
C TYR A 338 -10.58 -2.00 6.85
N TRP A 339 -9.78 -3.03 6.68
CA TRP A 339 -9.84 -3.93 5.55
C TRP A 339 -10.89 -5.00 5.84
N HIS A 340 -12.08 -5.02 5.23
CA HIS A 340 -12.65 -3.88 4.53
C HIS A 340 -14.18 -3.86 4.76
N TRP A 341 -14.95 -3.14 3.92
CA TRP A 341 -16.37 -2.96 4.19
C TRP A 341 -17.17 -4.26 4.22
N HIS A 342 -17.04 -5.10 3.19
CA HIS A 342 -17.80 -6.34 3.04
C HIS A 342 -16.88 -7.56 3.06
N SER A 343 -17.43 -8.73 3.36
CA SER A 343 -16.72 -9.99 3.17
C SER A 343 -16.69 -10.34 1.68
N ASN A 344 -15.51 -10.70 1.15
CA ASN A 344 -15.31 -10.93 -0.27
C ASN A 344 -16.07 -12.17 -0.79
N HIS A 345 -16.62 -12.08 -2.01
CA HIS A 345 -17.45 -13.13 -2.60
C HIS A 345 -16.72 -14.00 -3.62
N ASN A 346 -15.95 -13.38 -4.51
CA ASN A 346 -15.48 -14.04 -5.74
C ASN A 346 -14.00 -13.78 -6.07
N ASP A 347 -13.18 -13.46 -5.11
CA ASP A 347 -11.77 -13.16 -5.33
C ASP A 347 -10.83 -14.16 -4.65
N ILE A 348 -9.53 -13.89 -4.74
CA ILE A 348 -8.50 -14.70 -4.10
C ILE A 348 -8.55 -14.61 -2.57
N GLU A 349 -9.12 -13.53 -2.03
CA GLU A 349 -9.26 -13.28 -0.59
C GLU A 349 -10.68 -13.56 -0.08
N SER A 350 -11.43 -14.48 -0.69
CA SER A 350 -12.79 -14.86 -0.28
C SER A 350 -12.89 -15.35 1.17
N TYR A 351 -11.78 -15.74 1.78
CA TYR A 351 -11.66 -16.06 3.21
C TYR A 351 -11.65 -14.83 4.11
N TRP A 352 -11.40 -13.63 3.57
CA TRP A 352 -11.31 -12.40 4.34
C TRP A 352 -12.69 -11.85 4.69
N LYS A 353 -12.92 -11.61 5.97
CA LYS A 353 -14.21 -11.14 6.49
C LYS A 353 -14.13 -9.66 6.83
N GLY A 354 -15.01 -8.88 6.21
CA GLY A 354 -15.16 -7.44 6.43
C GLY A 354 -16.05 -7.06 7.61
N VAL A 355 -16.44 -5.80 7.65
CA VAL A 355 -17.43 -5.27 8.61
C VAL A 355 -18.79 -5.93 8.39
N LEU A 356 -19.21 -6.12 7.14
CA LEU A 356 -20.41 -6.88 6.79
C LEU A 356 -20.04 -8.32 6.46
N SER A 357 -20.92 -9.24 6.86
CA SER A 357 -20.84 -10.66 6.47
C SER A 357 -21.13 -10.82 4.97
N HIS A 358 -20.96 -12.03 4.43
CA HIS A 358 -21.24 -12.33 3.02
C HIS A 358 -22.70 -12.07 2.60
N ASP A 359 -23.63 -12.03 3.54
CA ASP A 359 -25.04 -11.64 3.28
C ASP A 359 -25.25 -10.12 3.15
N LEU A 360 -24.20 -9.32 3.34
CA LEU A 360 -24.17 -7.87 3.23
C LEU A 360 -25.19 -7.15 4.13
N ARG A 361 -25.55 -7.76 5.28
CA ARG A 361 -26.51 -7.23 6.23
C ARG A 361 -25.83 -6.73 7.50
N PRO A 362 -26.48 -5.79 8.23
CA PRO A 362 -26.01 -5.37 9.54
C PRO A 362 -25.90 -6.55 10.50
N ASN A 363 -24.71 -6.78 11.00
CA ASN A 363 -24.38 -7.85 11.95
C ASN A 363 -23.84 -7.27 13.26
N ARG A 364 -23.28 -8.12 14.13
CA ARG A 364 -22.69 -7.69 15.40
C ARG A 364 -21.51 -6.72 15.19
N LEU A 365 -20.64 -6.99 14.21
CA LEU A 365 -19.46 -6.14 13.95
C LEU A 365 -19.89 -4.77 13.46
N TYR A 366 -20.84 -4.69 12.52
CA TYR A 366 -21.41 -3.40 12.10
C TYR A 366 -21.98 -2.59 13.28
N LYS A 367 -22.66 -3.26 14.23
CA LYS A 367 -23.18 -2.60 15.43
C LYS A 367 -22.05 -2.08 16.33
N GLU A 368 -20.98 -2.85 16.50
CA GLU A 368 -19.78 -2.41 17.24
C GLU A 368 -19.11 -1.21 16.56
N CYS A 369 -18.92 -1.25 15.24
CA CYS A 369 -18.42 -0.12 14.45
C CYS A 369 -19.30 1.14 14.66
N SER A 370 -20.61 0.97 14.65
CA SER A 370 -21.54 2.09 14.89
C SER A 370 -21.41 2.71 16.29
N VAL A 371 -21.09 1.90 17.31
CA VAL A 371 -20.81 2.41 18.67
C VAL A 371 -19.52 3.23 18.69
N ILE A 372 -18.49 2.77 17.99
CA ILE A 372 -17.19 3.48 17.87
C ILE A 372 -17.39 4.82 17.15
N GLY A 373 -17.98 4.79 15.96
CA GLY A 373 -18.21 5.96 15.12
C GLY A 373 -19.01 7.06 15.81
N LYS A 374 -20.05 6.70 16.57
CA LYS A 374 -20.86 7.65 17.35
C LYS A 374 -20.12 8.24 18.54
N LYS A 375 -19.13 7.54 19.09
CA LYS A 375 -18.36 7.99 20.25
C LYS A 375 -17.09 8.75 19.91
N LYS A 376 -16.56 8.62 18.68
CA LYS A 376 -15.30 9.28 18.28
C LYS A 376 -15.28 10.79 18.50
N LYS A 377 -16.47 11.45 18.39
CA LYS A 377 -16.62 12.90 18.69
C LYS A 377 -16.26 13.28 20.13
N LYS A 378 -16.08 12.30 21.03
CA LYS A 378 -15.68 12.55 22.43
C LYS A 378 -14.17 12.41 22.65
N TYR A 379 -13.44 11.91 21.65
CA TYR A 379 -12.01 11.60 21.75
C TYR A 379 -11.15 12.47 20.83
N GLY A 380 -11.76 13.28 19.94
CA GLY A 380 -11.11 14.25 19.06
C GLY A 380 -11.16 15.69 19.55
#